data_93899fb1c67cf2b248b50395e7817ceb
#
_entry.id   93899fb1c67cf2b248b50395e7817ceb
#
_cell.length_a   1.000
_cell.length_b   1.000
_cell.length_c   1.000
_cell.angle_alpha   90.00
_cell.angle_beta   90.00
_cell.angle_gamma   90.00
#
_symmetry.space_group_name_H-M   'P 1'
#
loop_
_entity.id
_entity.type
_entity.pdbx_description
1 polymer ?
#
loop_
_entity_poly.entity_id
_entity_poly.type
_entity_poly.pdbx_seq_one_letter_code
_entity_poly.pdbx_strand_id
1 'polypeptide(L)'
;MLKVAVVAGAVLSLAAFHDMSGPASAAEPPSATAPVPQPAQPDGLQCQEKALSGSGPGFNNSQEISEEAAKKDWLAKALAIYSDANWSTAKNPSMECVKQGLYSKCFATGLPCGTQPSSAAAEPPKSN
;
A
#
# COMPACT_ATOMS: atom_id res chain seq x y z
N MET A 1 -8.77 -43.15 -27.84
CA MET A 1 -10.20 -42.78 -27.71
C MET A 1 -10.53 -42.83 -26.23
N LEU A 2 -10.54 -41.66 -25.55
CA LEU A 2 -10.83 -41.55 -24.12
C LEU A 2 -12.14 -40.79 -23.98
N LYS A 3 -13.15 -41.45 -23.42
CA LYS A 3 -14.48 -40.86 -23.18
C LYS A 3 -14.45 -40.08 -21.85
N VAL A 4 -14.74 -38.80 -21.92
CA VAL A 4 -14.94 -37.94 -20.76
C VAL A 4 -16.42 -38.00 -20.35
N ALA A 5 -16.70 -38.46 -19.15
CA ALA A 5 -18.03 -38.47 -18.55
C ALA A 5 -18.26 -37.15 -17.81
N VAL A 6 -19.27 -36.39 -18.23
CA VAL A 6 -19.76 -35.17 -17.55
C VAL A 6 -20.80 -35.61 -16.51
N VAL A 7 -20.54 -35.31 -15.25
CA VAL A 7 -21.51 -35.48 -14.15
C VAL A 7 -22.05 -34.09 -13.79
N ALA A 8 -23.30 -33.86 -14.14
CA ALA A 8 -24.06 -32.70 -13.72
C ALA A 8 -24.72 -32.98 -12.36
N GLY A 9 -24.26 -32.29 -11.32
CA GLY A 9 -24.87 -32.30 -9.99
C GLY A 9 -25.58 -30.99 -9.70
N ALA A 10 -26.91 -30.96 -9.82
CA ALA A 10 -27.73 -29.85 -9.39
C ALA A 10 -28.08 -30.01 -7.91
N VAL A 11 -27.63 -29.09 -7.06
CA VAL A 11 -28.08 -29.00 -5.67
C VAL A 11 -28.95 -27.75 -5.53
N LEU A 12 -30.26 -27.98 -5.43
CA LEU A 12 -31.24 -26.96 -5.00
C LEU A 12 -31.12 -26.82 -3.48
N SER A 13 -30.66 -25.70 -2.97
CA SER A 13 -30.77 -25.32 -1.57
C SER A 13 -31.87 -24.29 -1.41
N LEU A 14 -33.01 -24.71 -0.86
CA LEU A 14 -34.05 -23.81 -0.35
C LEU A 14 -33.51 -23.16 0.93
N ALA A 15 -33.23 -21.87 0.93
CA ALA A 15 -33.00 -21.08 2.13
C ALA A 15 -34.35 -20.50 2.60
N ALA A 16 -34.79 -20.94 3.76
CA ALA A 16 -35.94 -20.39 4.47
C ALA A 16 -35.62 -18.98 4.97
N PHE A 17 -36.41 -17.99 4.55
CA PHE A 17 -36.39 -16.64 5.12
C PHE A 17 -36.98 -16.68 6.52
N HIS A 18 -36.13 -16.46 7.53
CA HIS A 18 -36.59 -16.15 8.88
C HIS A 18 -36.75 -14.64 8.98
N ASP A 19 -37.99 -14.22 8.98
CA ASP A 19 -38.43 -12.87 9.29
C ASP A 19 -38.17 -12.64 10.81
N MET A 20 -37.09 -12.01 11.18
CA MET A 20 -36.89 -11.49 12.52
C MET A 20 -37.06 -9.98 12.50
N SER A 21 -38.32 -9.56 12.73
CA SER A 21 -38.62 -8.20 13.13
C SER A 21 -37.99 -7.91 14.48
N GLY A 22 -36.76 -7.39 14.49
CA GLY A 22 -36.10 -6.80 15.64
C GLY A 22 -36.47 -5.32 15.76
N PRO A 23 -36.65 -4.78 17.00
CA PRO A 23 -36.96 -3.37 17.17
C PRO A 23 -35.86 -2.49 16.62
N ALA A 24 -36.27 -1.41 15.95
CA ALA A 24 -35.38 -0.39 15.41
C ALA A 24 -34.49 0.18 16.52
N SER A 25 -33.23 -0.27 16.60
CA SER A 25 -32.20 0.44 17.35
C SER A 25 -31.87 1.70 16.57
N ALA A 26 -32.05 2.84 17.21
CA ALA A 26 -31.66 4.14 16.69
C ALA A 26 -30.21 4.05 16.22
N ALA A 27 -29.98 4.32 14.92
CA ALA A 27 -28.64 4.42 14.35
C ALA A 27 -27.91 5.54 15.09
N GLU A 28 -26.90 5.17 15.88
CA GLU A 28 -25.90 6.10 16.36
C GLU A 28 -25.24 6.74 15.13
N PRO A 29 -25.16 8.08 15.07
CA PRO A 29 -24.43 8.73 13.99
C PRO A 29 -22.99 8.23 14.05
N PRO A 30 -22.33 7.94 12.90
CA PRO A 30 -20.95 7.56 12.89
C PRO A 30 -20.16 8.66 13.60
N SER A 31 -19.57 8.33 14.75
CA SER A 31 -18.60 9.19 15.41
C SER A 31 -17.58 9.57 14.37
N ALA A 32 -17.61 10.84 13.94
CA ALA A 32 -16.55 11.42 13.16
C ALA A 32 -15.28 11.23 13.97
N THR A 33 -14.47 10.26 13.58
CA THR A 33 -13.13 10.07 14.11
C THR A 33 -12.41 11.38 13.85
N ALA A 34 -12.16 12.15 14.91
CA ALA A 34 -11.39 13.39 14.81
C ALA A 34 -10.09 13.07 14.07
N PRO A 35 -9.66 13.92 13.10
CA PRO A 35 -8.40 13.69 12.40
C PRO A 35 -7.32 13.57 13.46
N VAL A 36 -6.63 12.42 13.48
CA VAL A 36 -5.43 12.27 14.30
C VAL A 36 -4.51 13.40 13.90
N PRO A 37 -4.00 14.22 14.86
CA PRO A 37 -3.09 15.31 14.54
C PRO A 37 -1.90 14.73 13.79
N GLN A 38 -1.81 14.97 12.50
CA GLN A 38 -0.59 14.67 11.73
C GLN A 38 0.52 15.53 12.34
N PRO A 39 1.69 14.95 12.66
CA PRO A 39 2.82 15.75 13.08
C PRO A 39 3.03 16.86 12.05
N ALA A 40 3.18 18.09 12.52
CA ALA A 40 3.37 19.26 11.68
C ALA A 40 4.50 18.98 10.68
N GLN A 41 4.17 19.02 9.40
CA GLN A 41 5.18 18.90 8.36
C GLN A 41 6.09 20.13 8.45
N PRO A 42 7.41 19.96 8.39
CA PRO A 42 8.32 21.10 8.36
C PRO A 42 7.96 22.02 7.18
N ASP A 43 7.97 23.33 7.43
CA ASP A 43 7.63 24.36 6.46
C ASP A 43 8.47 24.18 5.18
N GLY A 44 7.79 24.08 4.04
CA GLY A 44 8.42 23.91 2.73
C GLY A 44 8.50 22.48 2.21
N LEU A 45 8.02 21.48 2.96
CA LEU A 45 8.00 20.09 2.50
C LEU A 45 6.90 19.91 1.43
N GLN A 46 7.31 19.54 0.23
CA GLN A 46 6.41 19.20 -0.88
C GLN A 46 6.33 17.67 -1.01
N CYS A 47 5.13 17.15 -1.20
CA CYS A 47 4.92 15.72 -1.40
C CYS A 47 4.32 15.45 -2.78
N GLN A 48 4.73 14.36 -3.40
CA GLN A 48 4.08 13.88 -4.61
C GLN A 48 2.66 13.40 -4.31
N GLU A 49 1.77 13.52 -5.29
CA GLU A 49 0.41 12.98 -5.19
C GLU A 49 0.36 11.46 -5.43
N LYS A 50 1.36 10.94 -6.14
CA LYS A 50 1.45 9.51 -6.46
C LYS A 50 2.40 8.79 -5.52
N ALA A 51 1.89 7.72 -4.88
CA ALA A 51 2.71 6.85 -4.05
C ALA A 51 3.75 6.09 -4.88
N LEU A 52 4.94 5.94 -4.32
CA LEU A 52 5.97 5.04 -4.82
C LEU A 52 5.91 3.73 -4.06
N SER A 53 6.24 2.64 -4.75
CA SER A 53 6.43 1.32 -4.15
C SER A 53 7.87 0.88 -4.33
N GLY A 54 8.48 0.40 -3.25
CA GLY A 54 9.79 -0.22 -3.23
C GLY A 54 9.69 -1.68 -2.80
N SER A 55 10.51 -2.54 -3.37
CA SER A 55 10.63 -3.94 -2.96
C SER A 55 12.06 -4.41 -3.13
N GLY A 56 12.58 -5.13 -2.14
CA GLY A 56 13.90 -5.74 -2.26
C GLY A 56 13.94 -6.89 -3.26
N PRO A 57 15.13 -7.33 -3.65
CA PRO A 57 15.30 -8.48 -4.54
C PRO A 57 14.92 -9.77 -3.81
N GLY A 58 13.99 -10.55 -4.39
CA GLY A 58 13.67 -11.90 -3.93
C GLY A 58 13.07 -11.99 -2.52
N PHE A 59 13.08 -13.21 -2.00
CA PHE A 59 12.66 -13.55 -0.64
C PHE A 59 13.89 -13.73 0.25
N ASN A 60 13.84 -13.21 1.47
CA ASN A 60 14.90 -13.35 2.48
C ASN A 60 14.43 -14.19 3.66
N ASN A 61 15.36 -14.86 4.30
CA ASN A 61 15.12 -15.63 5.54
C ASN A 61 14.91 -14.73 6.77
N SER A 62 15.18 -13.42 6.67
CA SER A 62 14.89 -12.42 7.68
C SER A 62 13.89 -11.41 7.13
N GLN A 63 12.82 -11.18 7.87
CA GLN A 63 11.84 -10.14 7.54
C GLN A 63 12.45 -8.75 7.62
N GLU A 64 13.29 -8.49 8.62
CA GLU A 64 13.98 -7.22 8.81
C GLU A 64 14.84 -6.84 7.59
N ILE A 65 15.62 -7.80 7.07
CA ILE A 65 16.41 -7.59 5.85
C ILE A 65 15.51 -7.25 4.66
N SER A 66 14.35 -7.90 4.55
CA SER A 66 13.38 -7.64 3.49
C SER A 66 12.75 -6.25 3.59
N GLU A 67 12.49 -5.78 4.81
CA GLU A 67 11.95 -4.44 5.08
C GLU A 67 12.98 -3.35 4.73
N GLU A 68 14.23 -3.54 5.14
CA GLU A 68 15.32 -2.61 4.79
C GLU A 68 15.55 -2.54 3.28
N ALA A 69 15.54 -3.69 2.60
CA ALA A 69 15.69 -3.75 1.15
C ALA A 69 14.54 -3.04 0.43
N ALA A 70 13.30 -3.18 0.92
CA ALA A 70 12.13 -2.50 0.38
C ALA A 70 12.21 -0.98 0.58
N LYS A 71 12.62 -0.52 1.76
CA LYS A 71 12.85 0.92 2.04
C LYS A 71 13.95 1.49 1.16
N LYS A 72 15.04 0.75 0.98
CA LYS A 72 16.17 1.17 0.14
C LYS A 72 15.76 1.34 -1.33
N ASP A 73 14.98 0.42 -1.88
CA ASP A 73 14.46 0.52 -3.25
C ASP A 73 13.47 1.68 -3.39
N TRP A 74 12.57 1.86 -2.41
CA TRP A 74 11.69 3.02 -2.36
C TRP A 74 12.48 4.34 -2.33
N LEU A 75 13.51 4.42 -1.46
CA LEU A 75 14.33 5.61 -1.31
C LEU A 75 15.08 5.97 -2.60
N ALA A 76 15.62 4.98 -3.31
CA ALA A 76 16.28 5.21 -4.59
C ALA A 76 15.36 5.88 -5.62
N LYS A 77 14.09 5.47 -5.64
CA LYS A 77 13.05 6.08 -6.50
C LYS A 77 12.65 7.48 -6.01
N ALA A 78 12.54 7.67 -4.70
CA ALA A 78 12.17 8.95 -4.10
C ALA A 78 13.26 10.02 -4.32
N LEU A 79 14.54 9.65 -4.24
CA LEU A 79 15.69 10.54 -4.48
C LEU A 79 15.77 11.00 -5.95
N ALA A 80 15.17 10.28 -6.89
CA ALA A 80 15.04 10.74 -8.27
C ALA A 80 14.04 11.91 -8.41
N ILE A 81 13.17 12.11 -7.41
CA ILE A 81 12.16 13.19 -7.41
C ILE A 81 12.60 14.34 -6.51
N TYR A 82 13.02 14.03 -5.29
CA TYR A 82 13.54 15.00 -4.32
C TYR A 82 14.91 14.55 -3.83
N SER A 83 15.92 15.42 -3.95
CA SER A 83 17.31 15.11 -3.56
C SER A 83 17.47 14.89 -2.05
N ASP A 84 16.54 15.39 -1.25
CA ASP A 84 16.47 15.27 0.21
C ASP A 84 15.37 14.32 0.71
N ALA A 85 14.82 13.49 -0.17
CA ALA A 85 13.80 12.51 0.20
C ALA A 85 14.30 11.53 1.27
N ASN A 86 13.42 11.21 2.23
CA ASN A 86 13.71 10.26 3.29
C ASN A 86 12.44 9.47 3.63
N TRP A 87 12.61 8.21 4.06
CA TRP A 87 11.48 7.38 4.47
C TRP A 87 10.73 7.97 5.68
N SER A 88 11.44 8.61 6.61
CA SER A 88 10.82 9.24 7.79
C SER A 88 9.97 10.47 7.45
N THR A 89 10.22 11.12 6.31
CA THR A 89 9.42 12.25 5.81
C THR A 89 8.37 11.84 4.80
N ALA A 90 8.31 10.56 4.43
CA ALA A 90 7.30 10.05 3.53
C ALA A 90 5.89 10.26 4.12
N LYS A 91 4.94 10.66 3.29
CA LYS A 91 3.55 10.78 3.70
C LYS A 91 2.84 9.45 3.49
N ASN A 92 2.04 9.03 4.48
CA ASN A 92 1.32 7.75 4.49
C ASN A 92 2.24 6.54 4.22
N PRO A 93 3.36 6.39 4.94
CA PRO A 93 4.23 5.25 4.73
C PRO A 93 3.55 3.97 5.21
N SER A 94 3.64 2.92 4.43
CA SER A 94 3.18 1.59 4.80
C SER A 94 4.19 0.52 4.42
N MET A 95 4.21 -0.57 5.17
CA MET A 95 5.06 -1.74 4.93
C MET A 95 4.20 -2.98 4.94
N GLU A 96 4.22 -3.72 3.85
CA GLU A 96 3.52 -5.00 3.72
C GLU A 96 4.52 -6.11 3.44
N CYS A 97 4.42 -7.22 4.17
CA CYS A 97 5.31 -8.35 3.99
C CYS A 97 4.53 -9.63 3.68
N VAL A 98 4.95 -10.34 2.67
CA VAL A 98 4.43 -11.65 2.28
C VAL A 98 5.39 -12.72 2.78
N LYS A 99 4.87 -13.76 3.41
CA LYS A 99 5.66 -14.91 3.90
C LYS A 99 5.42 -16.12 3.02
N GLN A 100 6.51 -16.83 2.71
CA GLN A 100 6.51 -18.09 2.02
C GLN A 100 7.43 -19.06 2.78
N GLY A 101 6.84 -19.89 3.64
CA GLY A 101 7.60 -20.71 4.58
C GLY A 101 8.42 -19.85 5.54
N LEU A 102 9.73 -20.07 5.56
CA LEU A 102 10.68 -19.31 6.39
C LEU A 102 11.15 -18.00 5.74
N TYR A 103 10.72 -17.73 4.52
CA TYR A 103 11.17 -16.58 3.75
C TYR A 103 10.11 -15.47 3.74
N SER A 104 10.58 -14.23 3.70
CA SER A 104 9.75 -13.02 3.63
C SER A 104 10.15 -12.15 2.46
N LYS A 105 9.19 -11.48 1.86
CA LYS A 105 9.40 -10.38 0.92
C LYS A 105 8.52 -9.21 1.34
N CYS A 106 9.12 -8.02 1.49
CA CYS A 106 8.42 -6.83 1.92
C CYS A 106 8.32 -5.79 0.80
N PHE A 107 7.28 -4.97 0.91
CA PHE A 107 6.97 -3.87 0.01
C PHE A 107 6.78 -2.62 0.85
N ALA A 108 7.55 -1.59 0.54
CA ALA A 108 7.44 -0.28 1.15
C ALA A 108 6.63 0.63 0.21
N THR A 109 5.58 1.26 0.69
CA THR A 109 4.76 2.18 -0.10
C THR A 109 4.60 3.50 0.65
N GLY A 110 4.71 4.62 -0.05
CA GLY A 110 4.54 5.95 0.54
C GLY A 110 4.68 7.05 -0.49
N LEU A 111 4.14 8.23 -0.17
CA LEU A 111 4.31 9.42 -0.98
C LEU A 111 5.68 10.03 -0.68
N PRO A 112 6.57 10.20 -1.65
CA PRO A 112 7.84 10.86 -1.42
C PRO A 112 7.63 12.34 -1.16
N CYS A 113 8.32 12.86 -0.15
CA CYS A 113 8.31 14.27 0.22
C CYS A 113 9.74 14.78 0.32
N GLY A 114 9.93 16.04 -0.06
CA GLY A 114 11.21 16.73 0.02
C GLY A 114 11.03 18.23 -0.18
N THR A 115 12.09 18.99 0.09
CA THR A 115 12.14 20.42 -0.09
C THR A 115 12.87 20.82 -1.39
N GLN A 116 13.72 19.91 -1.89
CA GLN A 116 14.57 20.16 -3.05
C GLN A 116 14.25 19.18 -4.18
N PRO A 117 13.67 19.65 -5.30
CA PRO A 117 13.46 18.79 -6.45
C PRO A 117 14.81 18.29 -6.99
N SER A 118 14.87 17.01 -7.36
CA SER A 118 16.06 16.43 -7.96
C SER A 118 16.34 17.11 -9.31
N SER A 119 17.61 17.32 -9.62
CA SER A 119 18.03 17.86 -10.91
C SER A 119 17.53 17.05 -12.11
N ALA A 120 17.28 15.75 -11.91
CA ALA A 120 16.68 14.89 -12.94
C ALA A 120 15.18 15.18 -13.18
N ALA A 121 14.47 15.72 -12.16
CA ALA A 121 13.06 16.08 -12.25
C ALA A 121 12.84 17.48 -12.83
N ALA A 122 13.89 18.30 -12.88
CA ALA A 122 13.84 19.68 -13.35
C ALA A 122 13.96 19.83 -14.89
N GLU A 123 14.20 18.74 -15.63
CA GLU A 123 14.23 18.80 -17.10
C GLU A 123 12.81 18.75 -17.67
N PRO A 124 12.33 19.85 -18.28
CA PRO A 124 11.05 19.80 -18.98
C PRO A 124 11.18 18.84 -20.17
N PRO A 125 10.09 18.15 -20.55
CA PRO A 125 10.10 17.25 -21.70
C PRO A 125 10.53 18.06 -22.92
N LYS A 126 11.64 17.69 -23.53
CA LYS A 126 12.07 18.23 -24.82
C LYS A 126 10.99 17.84 -25.83
N SER A 127 10.14 18.80 -26.18
CA SER A 127 9.24 18.68 -27.33
C SER A 127 10.11 18.62 -28.59
N ASN A 128 10.06 17.48 -29.22
CA ASN A 128 10.68 17.24 -30.52
C ASN A 128 9.64 17.48 -31.61
#